data_b1651deea8ddc53c8d21ffc23372b28d
#
_entry.id   b1651deea8ddc53c8d21ffc23372b28d
#
_cell.length_a   1.000
_cell.length_b   1.000
_cell.length_c   1.000
_cell.angle_alpha   90.00
_cell.angle_beta   90.00
_cell.angle_gamma   90.00
#
_symmetry.space_group_name_H-M   'P 1'
#
loop_
_entity.id
_entity.type
_entity.pdbx_description
1 polymer ?
#
loop_
_entity_poly.entity_id
_entity_poly.type
_entity_poly.pdbx_seq_one_letter_code
_entity_poly.pdbx_strand_id
1 'polypeptide(L)'
;LVFISRDGMDYYRENFENDDSKWLLSYLEVKEGKRPERPCADGPIKILSFSYMSPVKRVDRIIDALSLTDGIKAEWTHIGSGMLADELKEKAERELKGKENIKYELKGYMNHDDAMEYISDNSFDFLLNVSSSEGLPVTMMECMARGMPVMATDVGGVCEIVENGKNGFMLKPDFTDGELVSAIKAYAEMSADERRKMSDCAYEKWRNCFDCRKNYLEFCEEILSL
;
A
#
# COMPACT_ATOMS: atom_id res chain seq x y z
N LEU A 1 14.77 13.02 20.61
CA LEU A 1 14.67 12.53 19.22
C LEU A 1 13.25 12.02 18.95
N VAL A 2 12.73 12.30 17.77
CA VAL A 2 11.40 11.81 17.33
C VAL A 2 11.61 10.93 16.12
N PHE A 3 11.05 9.71 16.18
CA PHE A 3 11.09 8.74 15.10
C PHE A 3 9.68 8.51 14.56
N ILE A 4 9.56 8.35 13.25
CA ILE A 4 8.28 8.10 12.58
C ILE A 4 8.00 6.61 12.36
N SER A 5 8.97 5.73 12.68
CA SER A 5 8.85 4.27 12.60
C SER A 5 9.72 3.61 13.66
N ARG A 6 9.35 2.42 14.08
CA ARG A 6 10.19 1.57 14.96
C ARG A 6 11.44 1.12 14.24
N ASP A 7 11.31 0.73 12.98
CA ASP A 7 12.43 0.35 12.11
C ASP A 7 13.51 1.44 12.10
N GLY A 8 13.14 2.71 11.89
CA GLY A 8 14.07 3.84 11.93
C GLY A 8 14.66 4.10 13.32
N MET A 9 13.86 3.92 14.38
CA MET A 9 14.33 4.07 15.75
C MET A 9 15.33 2.96 16.13
N ASP A 10 15.05 1.72 15.75
CA ASP A 10 15.92 0.57 16.03
C ASP A 10 17.22 0.66 15.23
N TYR A 11 17.15 1.05 13.95
CA TYR A 11 18.33 1.34 13.14
C TYR A 11 19.24 2.40 13.79
N TYR A 12 18.65 3.48 14.31
CA TYR A 12 19.41 4.53 14.98
C TYR A 12 20.08 3.99 16.27
N ARG A 13 19.34 3.19 17.05
CA ARG A 13 19.86 2.57 18.28
C ARG A 13 21.06 1.65 18.03
N GLU A 14 21.04 0.93 16.92
CA GLU A 14 22.10 -0.02 16.56
C GLU A 14 23.35 0.63 16.00
N ASN A 15 23.21 1.79 15.34
CA ASN A 15 24.31 2.40 14.56
C ASN A 15 24.89 3.67 15.15
N PHE A 16 24.25 4.26 16.17
CA PHE A 16 24.70 5.50 16.78
C PHE A 16 24.84 5.36 18.31
N GLU A 17 25.80 6.08 18.88
CA GLU A 17 25.98 6.08 20.34
C GLU A 17 24.72 6.64 21.03
N ASN A 18 24.28 5.96 22.10
CA ASN A 18 23.19 6.43 22.93
C ASN A 18 23.65 7.66 23.70
N ASP A 19 23.01 8.79 23.42
CA ASP A 19 23.03 9.93 24.32
C ASP A 19 21.85 9.80 25.34
N ASP A 20 21.86 10.65 26.38
CA ASP A 20 20.78 10.70 27.38
C ASP A 20 19.49 11.34 26.84
N SER A 21 19.31 11.41 25.51
CA SER A 21 18.14 12.01 24.91
C SER A 21 16.90 11.15 25.07
N LYS A 22 15.77 11.77 25.34
CA LYS A 22 14.48 11.10 25.33
C LYS A 22 14.08 10.78 23.90
N TRP A 23 13.56 9.58 23.69
CA TRP A 23 13.15 9.08 22.38
C TRP A 23 11.64 8.92 22.34
N LEU A 24 11.04 9.56 21.34
CA LEU A 24 9.62 9.48 21.06
C LEU A 24 9.38 8.74 19.75
N LEU A 25 8.42 7.85 19.73
CA LEU A 25 7.87 7.27 18.51
C LEU A 25 6.56 7.98 18.19
N SER A 26 6.54 8.75 17.12
CA SER A 26 5.33 9.42 16.63
C SER A 26 5.11 9.04 15.18
N TYR A 27 4.13 8.16 14.94
CA TYR A 27 3.78 7.76 13.58
C TYR A 27 3.28 8.95 12.77
N LEU A 28 3.52 8.88 11.46
CA LEU A 28 2.94 9.84 10.52
C LEU A 28 1.42 9.85 10.61
N GLU A 29 0.86 11.02 10.40
CA GLU A 29 -0.56 11.29 10.61
C GLU A 29 -1.31 11.28 9.28
N VAL A 30 -2.38 10.52 9.22
CA VAL A 30 -3.26 10.43 8.05
C VAL A 30 -4.70 10.72 8.46
N LYS A 31 -5.35 11.62 7.71
CA LYS A 31 -6.77 11.94 7.91
C LYS A 31 -7.67 10.79 7.50
N GLU A 32 -8.81 10.68 8.18
CA GLU A 32 -9.86 9.75 7.78
C GLU A 32 -10.28 10.01 6.32
N GLY A 33 -10.40 8.93 5.55
CA GLY A 33 -10.90 8.96 4.19
C GLY A 33 -12.33 8.43 4.09
N LYS A 34 -13.05 8.84 3.04
CA LYS A 34 -14.35 8.26 2.71
C LYS A 34 -14.15 6.79 2.34
N ARG A 35 -14.83 5.89 3.06
CA ARG A 35 -14.85 4.47 2.73
C ARG A 35 -15.82 4.24 1.57
N PRO A 36 -15.36 3.81 0.39
CA PRO A 36 -16.25 3.47 -0.71
C PRO A 36 -17.07 2.23 -0.39
N GLU A 37 -18.25 2.11 -0.99
CA GLU A 37 -18.93 0.82 -1.07
C GLU A 37 -18.04 -0.17 -1.84
N ARG A 38 -17.80 -1.33 -1.24
CA ARG A 38 -16.89 -2.29 -1.85
C ARG A 38 -17.54 -3.05 -2.98
N PRO A 39 -16.76 -3.38 -4.04
CA PRO A 39 -17.26 -4.19 -5.12
C PRO A 39 -17.77 -5.55 -4.61
N CYS A 40 -18.79 -6.06 -5.29
CA CYS A 40 -19.26 -7.42 -5.09
C CYS A 40 -18.15 -8.41 -5.47
N ALA A 41 -18.07 -9.55 -4.77
CA ALA A 41 -17.05 -10.58 -5.04
C ALA A 41 -17.07 -11.16 -6.46
N ASP A 42 -18.15 -10.92 -7.21
CA ASP A 42 -18.39 -11.51 -8.53
C ASP A 42 -17.80 -10.73 -9.73
N GLY A 43 -17.12 -9.63 -9.47
CA GLY A 43 -16.50 -8.77 -10.51
C GLY A 43 -15.00 -9.00 -10.70
N PRO A 44 -14.35 -8.28 -11.64
CA PRO A 44 -12.90 -8.23 -11.73
C PRO A 44 -12.32 -7.63 -10.45
N ILE A 45 -11.16 -8.13 -10.03
CA ILE A 45 -10.43 -7.54 -8.91
C ILE A 45 -9.88 -6.19 -9.33
N LYS A 46 -10.15 -5.16 -8.56
CA LYS A 46 -9.65 -3.81 -8.80
C LYS A 46 -8.41 -3.52 -7.96
N ILE A 47 -7.28 -3.47 -8.62
CA ILE A 47 -5.96 -3.28 -8.01
C ILE A 47 -5.53 -1.83 -8.19
N LEU A 48 -5.16 -1.17 -7.10
CA LEU A 48 -4.53 0.14 -7.11
C LEU A 48 -3.02 -0.01 -6.88
N SER A 49 -2.21 0.73 -7.61
CA SER A 49 -0.85 1.07 -7.19
C SER A 49 -0.65 2.57 -7.28
N PHE A 50 0.03 3.16 -6.29
CA PHE A 50 0.20 4.60 -6.23
C PHE A 50 1.62 4.94 -5.78
N SER A 51 2.46 5.35 -6.71
CA SER A 51 3.86 5.68 -6.43
C SER A 51 4.52 6.43 -7.58
N TYR A 52 5.66 7.07 -7.28
CA TYR A 52 6.57 7.56 -8.31
C TYR A 52 7.18 6.37 -9.08
N MET A 53 7.16 6.41 -10.41
CA MET A 53 7.72 5.35 -11.27
C MET A 53 9.26 5.42 -11.28
N SER A 54 9.87 4.70 -10.34
CA SER A 54 11.32 4.57 -10.18
C SER A 54 11.74 3.11 -9.95
N PRO A 55 13.02 2.76 -10.10
CA PRO A 55 13.50 1.39 -9.88
C PRO A 55 13.15 0.84 -8.49
N VAL A 56 13.16 1.69 -7.46
CA VAL A 56 12.83 1.30 -6.08
C VAL A 56 11.38 0.84 -5.94
N LYS A 57 10.46 1.43 -6.71
CA LYS A 57 9.02 1.13 -6.64
C LYS A 57 8.61 -0.12 -7.42
N ARG A 58 9.47 -0.64 -8.28
CA ARG A 58 9.34 -1.91 -9.01
C ARG A 58 7.98 -2.11 -9.68
N VAL A 59 7.39 -1.06 -10.27
CA VAL A 59 6.10 -1.13 -10.98
C VAL A 59 6.14 -2.10 -12.16
N ASP A 60 7.32 -2.32 -12.74
CA ASP A 60 7.61 -3.34 -13.73
C ASP A 60 7.22 -4.75 -13.27
N ARG A 61 7.45 -5.10 -11.97
CA ARG A 61 7.08 -6.39 -11.38
C ARG A 61 5.56 -6.58 -11.30
N ILE A 62 4.79 -5.50 -11.17
CA ILE A 62 3.32 -5.57 -11.23
C ILE A 62 2.89 -5.96 -12.64
N ILE A 63 3.50 -5.36 -13.67
CA ILE A 63 3.22 -5.69 -15.08
C ILE A 63 3.56 -7.16 -15.35
N ASP A 64 4.76 -7.62 -14.90
CA ASP A 64 5.20 -9.00 -15.10
C ASP A 64 4.21 -9.99 -14.45
N ALA A 65 3.85 -9.78 -13.19
CA ALA A 65 2.89 -10.64 -12.49
C ALA A 65 1.51 -10.65 -13.17
N LEU A 66 0.99 -9.48 -13.56
CA LEU A 66 -0.28 -9.39 -14.26
C LEU A 66 -0.23 -10.09 -15.63
N SER A 67 0.92 -10.05 -16.31
CA SER A 67 1.13 -10.77 -17.57
C SER A 67 1.06 -12.29 -17.41
N LEU A 68 1.44 -12.81 -16.24
CA LEU A 68 1.40 -14.23 -15.90
C LEU A 68 0.08 -14.66 -15.23
N THR A 69 -0.81 -13.71 -14.96
CA THR A 69 -2.06 -13.99 -14.26
C THR A 69 -3.09 -14.60 -15.20
N ASP A 70 -3.51 -15.84 -14.90
CA ASP A 70 -4.56 -16.57 -15.61
C ASP A 70 -5.68 -17.00 -14.65
N GLY A 71 -6.89 -17.18 -15.17
CA GLY A 71 -8.03 -17.73 -14.44
C GLY A 71 -8.78 -16.71 -13.57
N ILE A 72 -8.29 -15.50 -13.42
CA ILE A 72 -8.98 -14.39 -12.75
C ILE A 72 -9.05 -13.17 -13.64
N LYS A 73 -10.06 -12.32 -13.44
CA LYS A 73 -10.18 -11.03 -14.09
C LYS A 73 -9.66 -9.94 -13.15
N ALA A 74 -8.78 -9.07 -13.65
CA ALA A 74 -8.24 -7.95 -12.88
C ALA A 74 -8.27 -6.64 -13.67
N GLU A 75 -8.53 -5.55 -12.96
CA GLU A 75 -8.44 -4.17 -13.44
C GLU A 75 -7.39 -3.45 -12.59
N TRP A 76 -6.26 -3.13 -13.18
CA TRP A 76 -5.16 -2.45 -12.49
C TRP A 76 -5.12 -0.98 -12.88
N THR A 77 -5.10 -0.12 -11.88
CA THR A 77 -4.87 1.32 -12.03
C THR A 77 -3.58 1.71 -11.32
N HIS A 78 -2.68 2.36 -12.05
CA HIS A 78 -1.50 3.01 -11.46
C HIS A 78 -1.67 4.51 -11.46
N ILE A 79 -1.53 5.14 -10.28
CA ILE A 79 -1.46 6.60 -10.12
C ILE A 79 0.00 6.96 -9.84
N GLY A 80 0.53 7.85 -10.65
CA GLY A 80 1.90 8.33 -10.55
C GLY A 80 2.59 8.42 -11.89
N SER A 81 3.69 9.13 -11.91
CA SER A 81 4.60 9.27 -13.04
C SER A 81 6.03 9.20 -12.51
N GLY A 82 7.02 9.28 -13.35
CA GLY A 82 8.41 9.24 -12.91
C GLY A 82 9.38 8.97 -14.04
N MET A 83 10.62 8.74 -13.68
CA MET A 83 11.72 8.54 -14.62
C MET A 83 11.54 7.31 -15.53
N LEU A 84 10.75 6.31 -15.10
CA LEU A 84 10.47 5.09 -15.85
C LEU A 84 9.09 5.11 -16.54
N ALA A 85 8.39 6.25 -16.58
CA ALA A 85 7.00 6.30 -17.04
C ALA A 85 6.83 5.81 -18.48
N ASP A 86 7.68 6.26 -19.40
CA ASP A 86 7.61 5.87 -20.83
C ASP A 86 7.96 4.39 -21.01
N GLU A 87 9.02 3.91 -20.35
CA GLU A 87 9.44 2.50 -20.38
C GLU A 87 8.34 1.57 -19.85
N LEU A 88 7.73 1.92 -18.72
CA LEU A 88 6.66 1.13 -18.11
C LEU A 88 5.38 1.14 -18.93
N LYS A 89 5.09 2.26 -19.61
CA LYS A 89 3.98 2.34 -20.56
C LYS A 89 4.18 1.42 -21.76
N GLU A 90 5.37 1.43 -22.35
CA GLU A 90 5.73 0.53 -23.46
C GLU A 90 5.69 -0.94 -23.02
N LYS A 91 6.19 -1.24 -21.81
CA LYS A 91 6.14 -2.58 -21.23
C LYS A 91 4.69 -3.05 -21.03
N ALA A 92 3.84 -2.23 -20.42
CA ALA A 92 2.42 -2.56 -20.20
C ALA A 92 1.69 -2.79 -21.54
N GLU A 93 1.94 -1.96 -22.54
CA GLU A 93 1.37 -2.12 -23.89
C GLU A 93 1.81 -3.45 -24.54
N ARG A 94 3.07 -3.83 -24.38
CA ARG A 94 3.61 -5.08 -24.94
C ARG A 94 3.11 -6.32 -24.21
N GLU A 95 3.04 -6.28 -22.87
CA GLU A 95 2.81 -7.47 -22.05
C GLU A 95 1.32 -7.70 -21.71
N LEU A 96 0.54 -6.62 -21.57
CA LEU A 96 -0.84 -6.69 -21.10
C LEU A 96 -1.87 -6.45 -22.20
N LYS A 97 -1.51 -5.78 -23.30
CA LYS A 97 -2.43 -5.55 -24.42
C LYS A 97 -2.86 -6.87 -25.07
N GLY A 98 -4.17 -7.04 -25.20
CA GLY A 98 -4.75 -8.25 -25.78
C GLY A 98 -5.02 -9.38 -24.77
N LYS A 99 -4.67 -9.23 -23.49
CA LYS A 99 -5.12 -10.11 -22.44
C LYS A 99 -6.59 -9.80 -22.10
N GLU A 100 -7.50 -10.72 -22.41
CA GLU A 100 -8.93 -10.51 -22.21
C GLU A 100 -9.32 -10.43 -20.71
N ASN A 101 -8.49 -11.00 -19.84
CA ASN A 101 -8.73 -11.04 -18.40
C ASN A 101 -8.08 -9.91 -17.63
N ILE A 102 -7.20 -9.10 -18.24
CA ILE A 102 -6.50 -8.00 -17.59
C ILE A 102 -6.85 -6.68 -18.30
N LYS A 103 -7.38 -5.72 -17.53
CA LYS A 103 -7.45 -4.32 -17.94
C LYS A 103 -6.46 -3.51 -17.11
N TYR A 104 -5.85 -2.51 -17.73
CA TYR A 104 -4.95 -1.62 -17.01
C TYR A 104 -5.14 -0.16 -17.41
N GLU A 105 -4.83 0.74 -16.50
CA GLU A 105 -4.82 2.17 -16.72
C GLU A 105 -3.65 2.83 -15.99
N LEU A 106 -2.81 3.55 -16.73
CA LEU A 106 -1.74 4.37 -16.20
C LEU A 106 -2.20 5.83 -16.21
N LYS A 107 -2.62 6.34 -15.04
CA LYS A 107 -3.21 7.69 -14.90
C LYS A 107 -2.20 8.81 -15.04
N GLY A 108 -0.91 8.50 -14.89
CA GLY A 108 0.13 9.53 -14.79
C GLY A 108 0.08 10.28 -13.47
N TYR A 109 0.69 11.46 -13.44
CA TYR A 109 0.73 12.30 -12.26
C TYR A 109 -0.67 12.82 -11.90
N MET A 110 -1.02 12.70 -10.64
CA MET A 110 -2.13 13.40 -10.01
C MET A 110 -1.60 14.17 -8.81
N ASN A 111 -2.13 15.37 -8.52
CA ASN A 111 -1.87 15.98 -7.22
C ASN A 111 -2.51 15.15 -6.10
N HIS A 112 -2.07 15.34 -4.87
CA HIS A 112 -2.48 14.50 -3.76
C HIS A 112 -4.00 14.50 -3.52
N ASP A 113 -4.63 15.69 -3.53
CA ASP A 113 -6.05 15.82 -3.23
C ASP A 113 -6.92 15.15 -4.30
N ASP A 114 -6.60 15.35 -5.59
CA ASP A 114 -7.28 14.69 -6.71
C ASP A 114 -7.10 13.16 -6.66
N ALA A 115 -5.90 12.69 -6.29
CA ALA A 115 -5.65 11.27 -6.14
C ALA A 115 -6.48 10.65 -5.01
N MET A 116 -6.58 11.34 -3.86
CA MET A 116 -7.36 10.89 -2.72
C MET A 116 -8.87 10.90 -3.01
N GLU A 117 -9.37 11.88 -3.77
CA GLU A 117 -10.75 11.91 -4.24
C GLU A 117 -11.01 10.76 -5.22
N TYR A 118 -10.14 10.60 -6.22
CA TYR A 118 -10.24 9.50 -7.17
C TYR A 118 -10.26 8.13 -6.50
N ILE A 119 -9.38 7.89 -5.52
CA ILE A 119 -9.32 6.64 -4.76
C ILE A 119 -10.61 6.43 -3.95
N SER A 120 -11.19 7.52 -3.41
CA SER A 120 -12.42 7.46 -2.62
C SER A 120 -13.67 7.19 -3.47
N ASP A 121 -13.68 7.65 -4.72
CA ASP A 121 -14.81 7.49 -5.63
C ASP A 121 -14.75 6.19 -6.45
N ASN A 122 -13.58 5.55 -6.51
CA ASN A 122 -13.38 4.26 -7.13
C ASN A 122 -13.16 3.17 -6.08
N SER A 123 -13.98 2.12 -6.15
CA SER A 123 -13.90 1.03 -5.18
C SER A 123 -12.79 0.05 -5.56
N PHE A 124 -11.57 0.28 -5.10
CA PHE A 124 -10.46 -0.65 -5.25
C PHE A 124 -10.51 -1.75 -4.20
N ASP A 125 -10.09 -2.95 -4.57
CA ASP A 125 -10.04 -4.11 -3.68
C ASP A 125 -8.85 -4.04 -2.72
N PHE A 126 -7.67 -3.69 -3.23
CA PHE A 126 -6.47 -3.49 -2.43
C PHE A 126 -5.45 -2.58 -3.10
N LEU A 127 -4.58 -1.99 -2.27
CA LEU A 127 -3.36 -1.32 -2.72
C LEU A 127 -2.25 -2.36 -2.91
N LEU A 128 -1.58 -2.33 -4.05
CA LEU A 128 -0.38 -3.13 -4.33
C LEU A 128 0.86 -2.25 -4.33
N ASN A 129 1.79 -2.52 -3.41
CA ASN A 129 3.09 -1.86 -3.30
C ASN A 129 4.21 -2.90 -3.23
N VAL A 130 4.99 -3.00 -4.29
CA VAL A 130 6.07 -3.98 -4.42
C VAL A 130 7.46 -3.37 -4.31
N SER A 131 7.60 -2.27 -3.60
CA SER A 131 8.86 -1.53 -3.44
C SER A 131 9.99 -2.41 -2.86
N SER A 132 11.21 -2.12 -3.27
CA SER A 132 12.43 -2.77 -2.70
C SER A 132 12.92 -2.09 -1.43
N SER A 133 12.44 -0.87 -1.15
CA SER A 133 12.76 -0.11 0.05
C SER A 133 11.64 0.89 0.33
N GLU A 134 11.27 1.01 1.59
CA GLU A 134 10.32 1.99 2.11
C GLU A 134 10.79 2.47 3.50
N GLY A 135 10.39 3.70 3.86
CA GLY A 135 10.38 4.11 5.26
C GLY A 135 9.08 3.66 5.93
N LEU A 136 8.19 4.60 6.22
CA LEU A 136 6.81 4.35 6.62
C LEU A 136 5.89 4.89 5.51
N PRO A 137 5.36 4.04 4.60
CA PRO A 137 4.67 4.51 3.39
C PRO A 137 3.31 5.16 3.69
N VAL A 138 3.21 6.48 3.52
CA VAL A 138 1.98 7.26 3.78
C VAL A 138 0.81 6.75 2.95
N THR A 139 1.03 6.42 1.69
CA THR A 139 0.01 5.90 0.77
C THR A 139 -0.71 4.65 1.30
N MET A 140 0.01 3.77 2.01
CA MET A 140 -0.62 2.59 2.61
C MET A 140 -1.59 2.98 3.73
N MET A 141 -1.17 3.92 4.59
CA MET A 141 -2.02 4.43 5.66
C MET A 141 -3.24 5.17 5.12
N GLU A 142 -3.08 5.93 4.04
CA GLU A 142 -4.18 6.63 3.35
C GLU A 142 -5.20 5.66 2.73
N CYS A 143 -4.72 4.57 2.14
CA CYS A 143 -5.60 3.51 1.64
C CYS A 143 -6.31 2.78 2.79
N MET A 144 -5.60 2.49 3.88
CA MET A 144 -6.22 1.87 5.07
C MET A 144 -7.24 2.79 5.76
N ALA A 145 -7.04 4.11 5.75
CA ALA A 145 -8.02 5.09 6.22
C ALA A 145 -9.34 5.02 5.45
N ARG A 146 -9.31 4.41 4.26
CA ARG A 146 -10.48 4.11 3.41
C ARG A 146 -10.93 2.65 3.51
N GLY A 147 -10.35 1.91 4.46
CA GLY A 147 -10.60 0.48 4.64
C GLY A 147 -10.06 -0.38 3.50
N MET A 148 -9.10 0.08 2.72
CA MET A 148 -8.47 -0.68 1.64
C MET A 148 -7.33 -1.53 2.19
N PRO A 149 -7.38 -2.87 2.09
CA PRO A 149 -6.26 -3.74 2.44
C PRO A 149 -5.02 -3.43 1.61
N VAL A 150 -3.86 -3.83 2.10
CA VAL A 150 -2.57 -3.60 1.42
C VAL A 150 -1.89 -4.92 1.14
N MET A 151 -1.45 -5.10 -0.11
CA MET A 151 -0.51 -6.16 -0.50
C MET A 151 0.86 -5.52 -0.74
N ALA A 152 1.85 -5.86 0.07
CA ALA A 152 3.14 -5.18 0.02
C ALA A 152 4.33 -6.09 0.29
N THR A 153 5.52 -5.65 -0.15
CA THR A 153 6.79 -6.26 0.26
C THR A 153 7.16 -5.87 1.69
N ASP A 154 7.72 -6.82 2.43
CA ASP A 154 8.23 -6.67 3.79
C ASP A 154 9.60 -5.97 3.78
N VAL A 155 9.57 -4.63 3.71
CA VAL A 155 10.76 -3.78 3.67
C VAL A 155 10.55 -2.54 4.54
N GLY A 156 11.56 -2.16 5.33
CA GLY A 156 11.50 -1.01 6.22
C GLY A 156 10.30 -1.09 7.18
N GLY A 157 9.59 0.02 7.37
CA GLY A 157 8.43 0.09 8.28
C GLY A 157 7.13 -0.52 7.76
N VAL A 158 7.12 -1.25 6.64
CA VAL A 158 5.90 -1.87 6.10
C VAL A 158 5.28 -2.86 7.07
N CYS A 159 6.08 -3.65 7.80
CA CYS A 159 5.60 -4.59 8.81
C CYS A 159 4.89 -3.90 10.00
N GLU A 160 5.10 -2.61 10.21
CA GLU A 160 4.38 -1.83 11.23
C GLU A 160 2.96 -1.48 10.77
N ILE A 161 2.72 -1.47 9.45
CA ILE A 161 1.43 -1.14 8.81
C ILE A 161 0.64 -2.41 8.50
N VAL A 162 1.28 -3.38 7.82
CA VAL A 162 0.63 -4.57 7.28
C VAL A 162 0.84 -5.77 8.21
N GLU A 163 -0.26 -6.38 8.63
CA GLU A 163 -0.30 -7.66 9.35
C GLU A 163 -0.79 -8.74 8.38
N ASN A 164 0.13 -9.63 7.98
CA ASN A 164 -0.13 -10.64 6.94
C ASN A 164 -1.36 -11.51 7.25
N GLY A 165 -2.28 -11.61 6.31
CA GLY A 165 -3.54 -12.38 6.42
C GLY A 165 -4.63 -11.71 7.25
N LYS A 166 -4.38 -10.54 7.84
CA LYS A 166 -5.34 -9.84 8.70
C LYS A 166 -5.87 -8.55 8.04
N ASN A 167 -5.00 -7.62 7.70
CA ASN A 167 -5.34 -6.36 7.05
C ASN A 167 -4.71 -6.22 5.65
N GLY A 168 -4.09 -7.28 5.16
CA GLY A 168 -3.41 -7.32 3.88
C GLY A 168 -2.55 -8.57 3.71
N PHE A 169 -1.67 -8.55 2.71
CA PHE A 169 -0.73 -9.61 2.41
C PHE A 169 0.70 -9.07 2.40
N MET A 170 1.62 -9.83 2.99
CA MET A 170 3.04 -9.51 3.03
C MET A 170 3.81 -10.43 2.09
N LEU A 171 4.59 -9.85 1.20
CA LEU A 171 5.51 -10.56 0.30
C LEU A 171 6.94 -10.43 0.82
N LYS A 172 7.77 -11.43 0.60
CA LYS A 172 9.20 -11.33 0.89
C LYS A 172 9.85 -10.28 -0.02
N PRO A 173 10.96 -9.64 0.40
CA PRO A 173 11.66 -8.64 -0.43
C PRO A 173 12.13 -9.17 -1.79
N ASP A 174 12.48 -10.45 -1.84
CA ASP A 174 12.97 -11.21 -3.00
C ASP A 174 11.89 -12.07 -3.66
N PHE A 175 10.61 -11.73 -3.48
CA PHE A 175 9.49 -12.47 -4.06
C PHE A 175 9.67 -12.71 -5.56
N THR A 176 9.20 -13.85 -6.05
CA THR A 176 9.08 -14.17 -7.47
C THR A 176 7.74 -13.65 -8.04
N ASP A 177 7.66 -13.46 -9.36
CA ASP A 177 6.40 -13.06 -10.01
C ASP A 177 5.28 -14.08 -9.74
N GLY A 178 5.63 -15.37 -9.68
CA GLY A 178 4.68 -16.44 -9.32
C GLY A 178 4.12 -16.32 -7.90
N GLU A 179 4.92 -15.86 -6.93
CA GLU A 179 4.45 -15.60 -5.56
C GLU A 179 3.49 -14.41 -5.52
N LEU A 180 3.77 -13.34 -6.29
CA LEU A 180 2.85 -12.21 -6.41
C LEU A 180 1.54 -12.63 -7.09
N VAL A 181 1.60 -13.40 -8.18
CA VAL A 181 0.41 -13.98 -8.83
C VAL A 181 -0.39 -14.83 -7.85
N SER A 182 0.28 -15.65 -7.04
CA SER A 182 -0.37 -16.50 -6.04
C SER A 182 -1.07 -15.68 -4.95
N ALA A 183 -0.46 -14.58 -4.49
CA ALA A 183 -1.08 -13.67 -3.52
C ALA A 183 -2.32 -12.96 -4.10
N ILE A 184 -2.24 -12.50 -5.36
CA ILE A 184 -3.38 -11.90 -6.07
C ILE A 184 -4.52 -12.92 -6.21
N LYS A 185 -4.22 -14.17 -6.59
CA LYS A 185 -5.21 -15.24 -6.69
C LYS A 185 -5.82 -15.58 -5.34
N ALA A 186 -5.02 -15.66 -4.28
CA ALA A 186 -5.52 -15.91 -2.93
C ALA A 186 -6.55 -14.86 -2.50
N TYR A 187 -6.30 -13.58 -2.80
CA TYR A 187 -7.29 -12.52 -2.56
C TYR A 187 -8.54 -12.73 -3.43
N ALA A 188 -8.38 -13.11 -4.70
CA ALA A 188 -9.49 -13.35 -5.63
C ALA A 188 -10.44 -14.47 -5.17
N GLU A 189 -9.89 -15.48 -4.53
CA GLU A 189 -10.62 -16.66 -4.03
C GLU A 189 -11.33 -16.39 -2.69
N MET A 190 -11.04 -15.27 -2.03
CA MET A 190 -11.70 -14.88 -0.78
C MET A 190 -13.18 -14.60 -1.01
N SER A 191 -14.02 -15.10 -0.12
CA SER A 191 -15.43 -14.74 -0.05
C SER A 191 -15.64 -13.25 0.25
N ALA A 192 -16.81 -12.72 -0.05
CA ALA A 192 -17.18 -11.34 0.25
C ALA A 192 -17.01 -11.00 1.75
N ASP A 193 -17.32 -11.96 2.63
CA ASP A 193 -17.18 -11.76 4.08
C ASP A 193 -15.73 -11.72 4.53
N GLU A 194 -14.84 -12.53 3.94
CA GLU A 194 -13.40 -12.48 4.23
C GLU A 194 -12.78 -11.16 3.75
N ARG A 195 -13.12 -10.72 2.53
CA ARG A 195 -12.66 -9.41 2.02
C ARG A 195 -13.17 -8.26 2.89
N ARG A 196 -14.43 -8.33 3.36
CA ARG A 196 -14.99 -7.33 4.28
C ARG A 196 -14.24 -7.30 5.60
N LYS A 197 -13.99 -8.46 6.22
CA LYS A 197 -13.21 -8.56 7.46
C LYS A 197 -11.81 -7.98 7.30
N MET A 198 -11.11 -8.31 6.21
CA MET A 198 -9.78 -7.76 5.93
C MET A 198 -9.82 -6.24 5.78
N SER A 199 -10.85 -5.72 5.10
CA SER A 199 -11.11 -4.30 4.98
C SER A 199 -11.34 -3.61 6.32
N ASP A 200 -12.16 -4.19 7.17
CA ASP A 200 -12.44 -3.64 8.50
C ASP A 200 -11.18 -3.66 9.36
N CYS A 201 -10.39 -4.73 9.30
CA CYS A 201 -9.09 -4.80 9.96
C CYS A 201 -8.11 -3.74 9.45
N ALA A 202 -8.10 -3.43 8.14
CA ALA A 202 -7.27 -2.38 7.57
C ALA A 202 -7.67 -1.00 8.13
N TYR A 203 -8.98 -0.70 8.15
CA TYR A 203 -9.48 0.55 8.73
C TYR A 203 -9.18 0.66 10.23
N GLU A 204 -9.40 -0.42 11.01
CA GLU A 204 -9.11 -0.42 12.45
C GLU A 204 -7.60 -0.27 12.74
N LYS A 205 -6.73 -0.84 11.91
CA LYS A 205 -5.28 -0.62 12.03
C LYS A 205 -4.93 0.86 11.84
N TRP A 206 -5.46 1.51 10.80
CA TRP A 206 -5.28 2.94 10.61
C TRP A 206 -5.81 3.73 11.80
N ARG A 207 -7.04 3.49 12.21
CA ARG A 207 -7.71 4.22 13.30
C ARG A 207 -6.94 4.12 14.62
N ASN A 208 -6.38 2.96 14.91
CA ASN A 208 -5.69 2.73 16.18
C ASN A 208 -4.25 3.25 16.19
N CYS A 209 -3.57 3.29 15.01
CA CYS A 209 -2.15 3.58 14.94
C CYS A 209 -1.81 4.88 14.17
N PHE A 210 -2.64 5.28 13.20
CA PHE A 210 -2.25 6.30 12.22
C PHE A 210 -3.29 7.43 12.07
N ASP A 211 -4.31 7.49 12.91
CA ASP A 211 -5.29 8.59 12.94
C ASP A 211 -4.60 9.88 13.42
N CYS A 212 -4.58 10.89 12.55
CA CYS A 212 -3.94 12.18 12.82
C CYS A 212 -4.46 12.87 14.08
N ARG A 213 -5.75 12.76 14.41
CA ARG A 213 -6.33 13.42 15.58
C ARG A 213 -5.80 12.81 16.87
N LYS A 214 -5.73 11.48 16.92
CA LYS A 214 -5.23 10.75 18.06
C LYS A 214 -3.73 10.97 18.25
N ASN A 215 -2.94 10.72 17.21
CA ASN A 215 -1.49 10.77 17.28
C ASN A 215 -0.98 12.17 17.61
N TYR A 216 -1.62 13.22 17.05
CA TYR A 216 -1.25 14.60 17.35
C TYR A 216 -1.49 14.97 18.82
N LEU A 217 -2.61 14.54 19.40
CA LEU A 217 -2.90 14.79 20.81
C LEU A 217 -1.90 14.06 21.71
N GLU A 218 -1.65 12.78 21.47
CA GLU A 218 -0.67 11.99 22.21
C GLU A 218 0.74 12.61 22.11
N PHE A 219 1.17 13.02 20.92
CA PHE A 219 2.44 13.70 20.72
C PHE A 219 2.55 15.01 21.50
N CYS A 220 1.50 15.84 21.50
CA CYS A 220 1.49 17.09 22.27
C CYS A 220 1.57 16.83 23.78
N GLU A 221 0.85 15.85 24.30
CA GLU A 221 0.88 15.46 25.71
C GLU A 221 2.27 14.97 26.13
N GLU A 222 2.91 14.15 25.31
CA GLU A 222 4.27 13.65 25.56
C GLU A 222 5.29 14.79 25.57
N ILE A 223 5.26 15.70 24.59
CA ILE A 223 6.18 16.86 24.54
C ILE A 223 5.99 17.78 25.75
N LEU A 224 4.75 18.02 26.20
CA LEU A 224 4.46 18.87 27.35
C LEU A 224 4.89 18.22 28.68
N SER A 225 5.07 16.91 28.71
CA SER A 225 5.55 16.15 29.88
C SER A 225 7.09 16.06 29.99
N LEU A 226 7.82 16.48 28.97
CA LEU A 226 9.30 16.51 28.94
C LEU A 226 9.89 17.67 29.72
#